data_f41f9f07cb35552ce88ed414f9fe0bad
#
_entry.id   f41f9f07cb35552ce88ed414f9fe0bad
#
_cell.length_a   1.000
_cell.length_b   1.000
_cell.length_c   1.000
_cell.angle_alpha   90.00
_cell.angle_beta   90.00
_cell.angle_gamma   90.00
#
_symmetry.space_group_name_H-M   'P 1'
#
loop_
_entity.id
_entity.type
_entity.pdbx_description
1 polymer ?
#
loop_
_entity_poly.entity_id
_entity_poly.type
_entity_poly.pdbx_seq_one_letter_code
_entity_poly.pdbx_strand_id
1 'polypeptide(L)'
;MKFMISIVIPIYNVEPYILECLQSVDKQTIGDDIECILVDDCGTDNSVLVAEDFIKSYEGRVHFTLIHHQKNGGLSAARNTGVRAAHGEYLYFLDSDDMIIPRCMEILVDMAERNHADLVIGSYATDDNRMTQFENIDYPECVSDKGQVKRMMLDYDVIPVTAANRLIRRELLVKNDLFFKEGIIHEDNYWTFFLAKHVERMAICKEKVYYYRSTPGSITNKINVEKETFAFHTMIEDFCSHIDSFEKNAQKRIIFCLLLGAIGSGYYKDNADRMHLINCLRNRETFINRILLSLIFRMKGSFLRAKVINLLMKVYQGEIV
;
A
#
# COMPACT_ATOMS: atom_id res chain seq x y z
N MET A 1 -4.75 -29.09 -3.69
CA MET A 1 -5.69 -28.23 -4.44
C MET A 1 -4.89 -27.09 -5.06
N LYS A 2 -5.28 -26.62 -6.24
CA LYS A 2 -4.68 -25.41 -6.82
C LYS A 2 -5.72 -24.30 -6.65
N PHE A 3 -5.42 -23.32 -5.81
CA PHE A 3 -6.28 -22.15 -5.64
C PHE A 3 -5.96 -21.09 -6.70
N MET A 4 -6.96 -20.31 -7.07
CA MET A 4 -6.75 -19.16 -7.94
C MET A 4 -6.35 -17.93 -7.10
N ILE A 5 -6.93 -17.76 -5.90
CA ILE A 5 -6.72 -16.59 -5.07
C ILE A 5 -6.34 -16.99 -3.66
N SER A 6 -5.34 -16.31 -3.10
CA SER A 6 -5.05 -16.32 -1.67
C SER A 6 -5.44 -14.96 -1.09
N ILE A 7 -6.47 -14.94 -0.23
CA ILE A 7 -6.84 -13.75 0.55
C ILE A 7 -6.05 -13.79 1.86
N VAL A 8 -5.28 -12.73 2.13
CA VAL A 8 -4.49 -12.59 3.37
C VAL A 8 -5.16 -11.58 4.28
N ILE A 9 -5.50 -12.01 5.50
CA ILE A 9 -6.19 -11.21 6.52
C ILE A 9 -5.33 -11.18 7.79
N PRO A 10 -4.62 -10.08 8.09
CA PRO A 10 -3.96 -9.86 9.37
C PRO A 10 -4.98 -9.63 10.49
N ILE A 11 -4.85 -10.29 11.64
CA ILE A 11 -5.74 -10.14 12.78
C ILE A 11 -4.99 -9.54 13.98
N TYR A 12 -5.44 -8.36 14.44
CA TYR A 12 -4.93 -7.72 15.65
C TYR A 12 -5.93 -6.74 16.23
N ASN A 13 -6.56 -7.07 17.36
CA ASN A 13 -7.51 -6.22 18.08
C ASN A 13 -8.68 -5.70 17.22
N VAL A 14 -9.41 -6.60 16.58
CA VAL A 14 -10.53 -6.33 15.67
C VAL A 14 -11.80 -7.11 16.01
N GLU A 15 -11.97 -7.52 17.27
CA GLU A 15 -13.09 -8.33 17.75
C GLU A 15 -14.47 -7.88 17.24
N PRO A 16 -14.80 -6.56 17.21
CA PRO A 16 -16.11 -6.12 16.73
C PRO A 16 -16.36 -6.33 15.24
N TYR A 17 -15.33 -6.58 14.45
CA TYR A 17 -15.39 -6.49 12.97
C TYR A 17 -15.06 -7.80 12.27
N ILE A 18 -14.20 -8.63 12.86
CA ILE A 18 -13.64 -9.82 12.20
C ILE A 18 -14.70 -10.79 11.68
N LEU A 19 -15.82 -10.97 12.38
CA LEU A 19 -16.87 -11.86 11.92
C LEU A 19 -17.50 -11.39 10.60
N GLU A 20 -17.80 -10.10 10.47
CA GLU A 20 -18.37 -9.53 9.24
C GLU A 20 -17.37 -9.60 8.08
N CYS A 21 -16.09 -9.39 8.37
CA CYS A 21 -15.00 -9.54 7.40
C CYS A 21 -14.99 -10.98 6.86
N LEU A 22 -14.95 -12.00 7.72
CA LEU A 22 -14.96 -13.42 7.31
C LEU A 22 -16.23 -13.81 6.55
N GLN A 23 -17.39 -13.33 6.98
CA GLN A 23 -18.66 -13.55 6.26
C GLN A 23 -18.66 -12.92 4.88
N SER A 24 -17.94 -11.81 4.67
CA SER A 24 -17.81 -11.19 3.35
C SER A 24 -16.95 -12.02 2.40
N VAL A 25 -15.95 -12.74 2.93
CA VAL A 25 -15.14 -13.71 2.18
C VAL A 25 -15.94 -14.98 1.86
N ASP A 26 -16.70 -15.51 2.81
CA ASP A 26 -17.59 -16.66 2.61
C ASP A 26 -18.60 -16.43 1.46
N LYS A 27 -19.11 -15.21 1.35
CA LYS A 27 -20.12 -14.83 0.32
C LYS A 27 -19.54 -14.69 -1.08
N GLN A 28 -18.24 -14.91 -1.32
CA GLN A 28 -17.66 -14.76 -2.66
C GLN A 28 -18.24 -15.79 -3.64
N THR A 29 -18.59 -15.33 -4.85
CA THR A 29 -19.23 -16.15 -5.89
C THR A 29 -18.34 -17.29 -6.39
N ILE A 30 -17.03 -17.14 -6.30
CA ILE A 30 -16.00 -18.12 -6.73
C ILE A 30 -15.28 -18.77 -5.54
N GLY A 31 -16.02 -19.08 -4.45
CA GLY A 31 -15.43 -19.54 -3.18
C GLY A 31 -14.55 -20.79 -3.27
N ASP A 32 -14.84 -21.73 -4.20
CA ASP A 32 -14.05 -22.97 -4.38
C ASP A 32 -12.60 -22.72 -4.83
N ASP A 33 -12.35 -21.56 -5.44
CA ASP A 33 -11.04 -21.15 -5.94
C ASP A 33 -10.25 -20.28 -4.95
N ILE A 34 -10.79 -20.08 -3.72
CA ILE A 34 -10.24 -19.19 -2.70
C ILE A 34 -9.67 -19.98 -1.53
N GLU A 35 -8.41 -19.74 -1.20
CA GLU A 35 -7.88 -19.93 0.15
C GLU A 35 -7.85 -18.59 0.90
N CYS A 36 -8.25 -18.59 2.16
CA CYS A 36 -8.23 -17.44 3.03
C CYS A 36 -7.28 -17.71 4.20
N ILE A 37 -6.19 -16.95 4.26
CA ILE A 37 -5.12 -17.10 5.24
C ILE A 37 -5.23 -15.99 6.27
N LEU A 38 -5.70 -16.37 7.46
CA LEU A 38 -5.76 -15.50 8.62
C LEU A 38 -4.43 -15.58 9.36
N VAL A 39 -3.90 -14.44 9.75
CA VAL A 39 -2.65 -14.37 10.53
C VAL A 39 -2.90 -13.63 11.83
N ASP A 40 -2.94 -14.36 12.93
CA ASP A 40 -3.01 -13.82 14.28
C ASP A 40 -1.67 -13.21 14.69
N ASP A 41 -1.66 -11.90 14.87
CA ASP A 41 -0.47 -11.16 15.33
C ASP A 41 -0.50 -10.88 16.85
N CYS A 42 -1.00 -11.82 17.63
CA CYS A 42 -1.05 -11.78 19.10
C CYS A 42 -1.84 -10.58 19.62
N GLY A 43 -3.07 -10.39 19.14
CA GLY A 43 -4.02 -9.42 19.69
C GLY A 43 -4.38 -9.74 21.17
N THR A 44 -4.90 -8.73 21.87
CA THR A 44 -5.27 -8.86 23.31
C THR A 44 -6.77 -8.95 23.55
N ASP A 45 -7.57 -8.86 22.49
CA ASP A 45 -9.03 -9.03 22.50
C ASP A 45 -9.45 -10.45 22.06
N ASN A 46 -10.75 -10.68 21.84
CA ASN A 46 -11.24 -11.99 21.43
C ASN A 46 -11.28 -12.21 19.90
N SER A 47 -10.63 -11.38 19.10
CA SER A 47 -10.65 -11.47 17.63
C SER A 47 -10.32 -12.88 17.12
N VAL A 48 -9.29 -13.50 17.71
CA VAL A 48 -8.83 -14.84 17.33
C VAL A 48 -9.84 -15.90 17.70
N LEU A 49 -10.43 -15.83 18.88
CA LEU A 49 -11.49 -16.78 19.32
C LEU A 49 -12.71 -16.72 18.39
N VAL A 50 -13.12 -15.51 17.97
CA VAL A 50 -14.21 -15.35 17.00
C VAL A 50 -13.85 -15.98 15.65
N ALA A 51 -12.61 -15.81 15.19
CA ALA A 51 -12.15 -16.41 13.94
C ALA A 51 -12.06 -17.93 14.02
N GLU A 52 -11.56 -18.49 15.13
CA GLU A 52 -11.49 -19.94 15.37
C GLU A 52 -12.90 -20.58 15.43
N ASP A 53 -13.83 -19.96 16.14
CA ASP A 53 -15.23 -20.44 16.22
C ASP A 53 -15.92 -20.40 14.85
N PHE A 54 -15.66 -19.35 14.06
CA PHE A 54 -16.14 -19.25 12.68
C PHE A 54 -15.59 -20.41 11.84
N ILE A 55 -14.27 -20.62 11.82
CA ILE A 55 -13.62 -21.67 11.03
C ILE A 55 -14.10 -23.05 11.44
N LYS A 56 -14.22 -23.31 12.76
CA LYS A 56 -14.65 -24.60 13.29
C LYS A 56 -16.07 -25.01 12.88
N SER A 57 -16.96 -24.03 12.73
CA SER A 57 -18.35 -24.24 12.31
C SER A 57 -18.56 -24.08 10.80
N TYR A 58 -17.51 -23.80 10.05
CA TYR A 58 -17.60 -23.46 8.64
C TYR A 58 -17.78 -24.71 7.75
N GLU A 59 -18.85 -24.73 6.97
CA GLU A 59 -19.16 -25.78 6.00
C GLU A 59 -19.25 -25.26 4.56
N GLY A 60 -18.76 -24.03 4.32
CA GLY A 60 -18.80 -23.40 2.99
C GLY A 60 -17.67 -23.83 2.07
N ARG A 61 -17.45 -23.06 0.99
CA ARG A 61 -16.55 -23.43 -0.11
C ARG A 61 -15.14 -22.87 -0.01
N VAL A 62 -14.93 -21.81 0.77
CA VAL A 62 -13.62 -21.15 0.95
C VAL A 62 -12.74 -22.00 1.88
N HIS A 63 -11.48 -22.13 1.53
CA HIS A 63 -10.53 -22.84 2.39
C HIS A 63 -9.87 -21.88 3.38
N PHE A 64 -10.34 -21.88 4.64
CA PHE A 64 -9.78 -21.04 5.71
C PHE A 64 -8.61 -21.72 6.41
N THR A 65 -7.52 -20.97 6.63
CA THR A 65 -6.36 -21.39 7.44
C THR A 65 -6.02 -20.27 8.43
N LEU A 66 -5.79 -20.62 9.70
CA LEU A 66 -5.34 -19.67 10.72
C LEU A 66 -3.91 -19.99 11.13
N ILE A 67 -3.05 -18.97 11.10
CA ILE A 67 -1.64 -19.04 11.50
C ILE A 67 -1.44 -18.12 12.69
N HIS A 68 -0.85 -18.65 13.77
CA HIS A 68 -0.56 -17.87 14.97
C HIS A 68 0.91 -17.45 15.01
N HIS A 69 1.16 -16.18 15.24
CA HIS A 69 2.49 -15.70 15.61
C HIS A 69 2.78 -16.04 17.09
N GLN A 70 4.04 -16.22 17.43
CA GLN A 70 4.45 -16.43 18.83
C GLN A 70 4.51 -15.12 19.62
N LYS A 71 4.63 -13.99 18.94
CA LYS A 71 4.64 -12.63 19.48
C LYS A 71 4.17 -11.65 18.42
N ASN A 72 3.67 -10.49 18.85
CA ASN A 72 3.31 -9.43 17.92
C ASN A 72 4.50 -9.00 17.09
N GLY A 73 4.37 -9.09 15.77
CA GLY A 73 5.36 -8.71 14.76
C GLY A 73 4.97 -7.45 13.98
N GLY A 74 3.73 -7.00 14.14
CA GLY A 74 3.12 -5.89 13.41
C GLY A 74 2.54 -6.29 12.06
N LEU A 75 1.80 -5.36 11.45
CA LEU A 75 1.03 -5.57 10.23
C LEU A 75 1.88 -6.11 9.07
N SER A 76 3.09 -5.57 8.89
CA SER A 76 4.04 -6.05 7.89
C SER A 76 4.39 -7.53 8.06
N ALA A 77 4.70 -7.95 9.29
CA ALA A 77 5.05 -9.34 9.58
C ALA A 77 3.86 -10.27 9.32
N ALA A 78 2.66 -9.88 9.71
CA ALA A 78 1.44 -10.64 9.48
C ALA A 78 1.14 -10.80 7.97
N ARG A 79 1.19 -9.71 7.19
CA ARG A 79 1.05 -9.78 5.73
C ARG A 79 2.14 -10.65 5.10
N ASN A 80 3.39 -10.52 5.51
CA ASN A 80 4.51 -11.33 5.01
C ASN A 80 4.32 -12.83 5.30
N THR A 81 3.82 -13.17 6.49
CA THR A 81 3.48 -14.56 6.85
C THR A 81 2.40 -15.10 5.92
N GLY A 82 1.35 -14.32 5.66
CA GLY A 82 0.29 -14.68 4.71
C GLY A 82 0.83 -14.88 3.29
N VAL A 83 1.69 -13.98 2.78
CA VAL A 83 2.32 -14.13 1.45
C VAL A 83 3.14 -15.41 1.34
N ARG A 84 3.91 -15.77 2.39
CA ARG A 84 4.71 -17.01 2.41
C ARG A 84 3.86 -18.28 2.45
N ALA A 85 2.71 -18.22 3.10
CA ALA A 85 1.77 -19.34 3.21
C ALA A 85 0.86 -19.50 2.00
N ALA A 86 0.79 -18.49 1.13
CA ALA A 86 -0.12 -18.43 -0.01
C ALA A 86 0.31 -19.38 -1.14
N HIS A 87 -0.68 -20.04 -1.79
CA HIS A 87 -0.51 -20.95 -2.92
C HIS A 87 -1.28 -20.50 -4.18
N GLY A 88 -2.20 -19.53 -4.04
CA GLY A 88 -2.99 -18.98 -5.14
C GLY A 88 -2.13 -18.35 -6.24
N GLU A 89 -2.67 -18.27 -7.44
CA GLU A 89 -2.04 -17.55 -8.55
C GLU A 89 -2.01 -16.04 -8.27
N TYR A 90 -3.06 -15.55 -7.64
CA TYR A 90 -3.18 -14.15 -7.20
C TYR A 90 -3.20 -14.05 -5.68
N LEU A 91 -2.68 -12.93 -5.18
CA LEU A 91 -2.79 -12.49 -3.80
C LEU A 91 -3.74 -11.31 -3.69
N TYR A 92 -4.53 -11.29 -2.63
CA TYR A 92 -5.39 -10.18 -2.25
C TYR A 92 -5.25 -9.89 -0.76
N PHE A 93 -5.02 -8.63 -0.40
CA PHE A 93 -4.96 -8.21 1.00
C PHE A 93 -6.31 -7.61 1.42
N LEU A 94 -6.87 -8.13 2.49
CA LEU A 94 -8.10 -7.64 3.11
C LEU A 94 -7.81 -7.28 4.57
N ASP A 95 -8.04 -6.03 4.94
CA ASP A 95 -7.91 -5.61 6.34
C ASP A 95 -9.08 -6.17 7.15
N SER A 96 -8.81 -6.66 8.35
CA SER A 96 -9.75 -7.46 9.16
C SER A 96 -10.92 -6.68 9.77
N ASP A 97 -10.91 -5.37 9.65
CA ASP A 97 -12.01 -4.48 10.02
C ASP A 97 -12.87 -4.04 8.82
N ASP A 98 -12.52 -4.48 7.60
CA ASP A 98 -13.18 -4.13 6.35
C ASP A 98 -13.98 -5.31 5.75
N MET A 99 -14.65 -5.06 4.61
CA MET A 99 -15.46 -6.07 3.91
C MET A 99 -15.29 -5.94 2.39
N ILE A 100 -15.66 -7.00 1.68
CA ILE A 100 -15.73 -7.03 0.22
C ILE A 100 -17.12 -7.41 -0.27
N ILE A 101 -17.54 -6.90 -1.44
CA ILE A 101 -18.83 -7.30 -2.02
C ILE A 101 -18.77 -8.76 -2.52
N PRO A 102 -19.92 -9.48 -2.64
CA PRO A 102 -19.93 -10.91 -3.02
C PRO A 102 -19.25 -11.24 -4.35
N ARG A 103 -19.19 -10.30 -5.30
CA ARG A 103 -18.55 -10.50 -6.61
C ARG A 103 -17.15 -9.91 -6.70
N CYS A 104 -16.56 -9.47 -5.59
CA CYS A 104 -15.27 -8.79 -5.60
C CYS A 104 -14.19 -9.63 -6.30
N MET A 105 -13.99 -10.87 -5.85
CA MET A 105 -12.93 -11.72 -6.41
C MET A 105 -13.21 -12.10 -7.86
N GLU A 106 -14.45 -12.39 -8.22
CA GLU A 106 -14.87 -12.66 -9.61
C GLU A 106 -14.52 -11.49 -10.54
N ILE A 107 -14.89 -10.26 -10.15
CA ILE A 107 -14.64 -9.04 -10.94
C ILE A 107 -13.14 -8.79 -11.10
N LEU A 108 -12.37 -8.84 -10.01
CA LEU A 108 -10.95 -8.52 -10.05
C LEU A 108 -10.15 -9.56 -10.82
N VAL A 109 -10.50 -10.86 -10.70
CA VAL A 109 -9.86 -11.94 -11.48
C VAL A 109 -10.20 -11.81 -12.96
N ASP A 110 -11.48 -11.61 -13.32
CA ASP A 110 -11.85 -11.39 -14.72
C ASP A 110 -11.07 -10.23 -15.35
N MET A 111 -10.90 -9.12 -14.59
CA MET A 111 -10.10 -7.99 -15.06
C MET A 111 -8.61 -8.34 -15.19
N ALA A 112 -8.04 -9.10 -14.26
CA ALA A 112 -6.65 -9.53 -14.32
C ALA A 112 -6.39 -10.41 -15.54
N GLU A 113 -7.27 -11.40 -15.79
CA GLU A 113 -7.12 -12.36 -16.88
C GLU A 113 -7.31 -11.71 -18.26
N ARG A 114 -8.42 -10.99 -18.48
CA ARG A 114 -8.71 -10.38 -19.80
C ARG A 114 -7.72 -9.28 -20.18
N ASN A 115 -7.11 -8.59 -19.21
CA ASN A 115 -6.12 -7.56 -19.46
C ASN A 115 -4.67 -8.06 -19.31
N HIS A 116 -4.46 -9.34 -18.94
CA HIS A 116 -3.15 -9.88 -18.58
C HIS A 116 -2.43 -8.98 -17.55
N ALA A 117 -3.17 -8.47 -16.56
CA ALA A 117 -2.65 -7.53 -15.59
C ALA A 117 -1.85 -8.22 -14.48
N ASP A 118 -0.75 -7.59 -14.05
CA ASP A 118 0.03 -8.00 -12.90
C ASP A 118 -0.62 -7.54 -11.60
N LEU A 119 -1.35 -6.42 -11.68
CA LEU A 119 -2.00 -5.73 -10.58
C LEU A 119 -3.37 -5.22 -11.01
N VAL A 120 -4.39 -5.52 -10.23
CA VAL A 120 -5.72 -4.89 -10.34
C VAL A 120 -6.00 -4.13 -9.05
N ILE A 121 -6.43 -2.88 -9.17
CA ILE A 121 -6.79 -2.03 -8.03
C ILE A 121 -8.30 -1.77 -8.07
N GLY A 122 -8.99 -2.09 -6.96
CA GLY A 122 -10.42 -1.86 -6.83
C GLY A 122 -10.76 -0.48 -6.25
N SER A 123 -11.97 0.00 -6.52
CA SER A 123 -12.51 1.19 -5.86
C SER A 123 -13.10 0.85 -4.50
N TYR A 124 -13.22 1.88 -3.65
CA TYR A 124 -13.72 1.76 -2.28
C TYR A 124 -15.11 2.39 -2.13
N ALA A 125 -15.92 1.81 -1.25
CA ALA A 125 -17.01 2.50 -0.58
C ALA A 125 -16.58 2.80 0.87
N THR A 126 -17.07 3.90 1.44
CA THR A 126 -16.84 4.29 2.84
C THR A 126 -18.14 4.73 3.48
N ASP A 127 -18.22 4.72 4.83
CA ASP A 127 -19.40 5.14 5.59
C ASP A 127 -19.84 6.59 5.30
N ASP A 128 -18.88 7.45 4.95
CA ASP A 128 -19.09 8.88 4.79
C ASP A 128 -18.95 9.40 3.36
N ASN A 129 -18.89 8.50 2.37
CA ASN A 129 -18.68 8.82 0.96
C ASN A 129 -17.43 9.70 0.65
N ARG A 130 -16.49 9.83 1.59
CA ARG A 130 -15.31 10.70 1.43
C ARG A 130 -14.28 10.19 0.43
N MET A 131 -14.28 8.90 0.12
CA MET A 131 -13.28 8.29 -0.77
C MET A 131 -13.93 7.74 -2.05
N THR A 132 -14.19 8.62 -2.98
CA THR A 132 -14.54 8.26 -4.37
C THR A 132 -13.30 8.32 -5.24
N GLN A 133 -12.42 7.31 -5.14
CA GLN A 133 -11.05 7.39 -5.67
C GLN A 133 -10.96 7.44 -7.19
N PHE A 134 -11.83 6.73 -7.90
CA PHE A 134 -11.74 6.66 -9.36
C PHE A 134 -12.97 7.22 -10.08
N GLU A 135 -13.97 7.75 -9.33
CA GLU A 135 -15.23 8.23 -9.93
C GLU A 135 -15.07 9.48 -10.80
N ASN A 136 -14.12 10.35 -10.46
CA ASN A 136 -13.95 11.65 -11.11
C ASN A 136 -12.74 11.73 -12.04
N ILE A 137 -12.02 10.65 -12.24
CA ILE A 137 -10.81 10.61 -13.06
C ILE A 137 -11.01 9.63 -14.21
N ASP A 138 -10.81 10.11 -15.42
CA ASP A 138 -10.91 9.27 -16.63
C ASP A 138 -9.65 8.42 -16.79
N TYR A 139 -9.52 7.40 -15.93
CA TYR A 139 -8.49 6.39 -16.09
C TYR A 139 -8.93 5.33 -17.11
N PRO A 140 -8.01 4.89 -17.99
CA PRO A 140 -8.25 3.70 -18.78
C PRO A 140 -8.41 2.48 -17.86
N GLU A 141 -9.26 1.52 -18.29
CA GLU A 141 -9.44 0.27 -17.54
C GLU A 141 -8.13 -0.49 -17.37
N CYS A 142 -7.25 -0.42 -18.37
CA CYS A 142 -5.94 -1.06 -18.33
C CYS A 142 -4.85 -0.09 -18.82
N VAL A 143 -3.75 -0.06 -18.09
CA VAL A 143 -2.50 0.64 -18.44
C VAL A 143 -1.44 -0.42 -18.73
N SER A 144 -0.93 -0.46 -19.96
CA SER A 144 0.07 -1.44 -20.42
C SER A 144 1.43 -0.82 -20.75
N ASP A 145 1.56 0.50 -20.69
CA ASP A 145 2.87 1.17 -20.76
C ASP A 145 3.51 1.13 -19.36
N LYS A 146 4.60 0.39 -19.24
CA LYS A 146 5.32 0.17 -17.97
C LYS A 146 5.79 1.48 -17.32
N GLY A 147 6.17 2.48 -18.13
CA GLY A 147 6.57 3.79 -17.63
C GLY A 147 5.38 4.53 -17.04
N GLN A 148 4.23 4.51 -17.72
CA GLN A 148 3.00 5.10 -17.22
C GLN A 148 2.53 4.40 -15.95
N VAL A 149 2.54 3.06 -15.88
CA VAL A 149 2.22 2.30 -14.66
C VAL A 149 3.07 2.77 -13.50
N LYS A 150 4.40 2.82 -13.68
CA LYS A 150 5.34 3.24 -12.63
C LYS A 150 5.07 4.69 -12.17
N ARG A 151 4.86 5.62 -13.12
CA ARG A 151 4.52 7.01 -12.77
C ARG A 151 3.23 7.11 -11.97
N MET A 152 2.17 6.39 -12.38
CA MET A 152 0.89 6.38 -11.69
C MET A 152 1.01 5.79 -10.27
N MET A 153 1.68 4.66 -10.11
CA MET A 153 1.85 4.01 -8.81
C MET A 153 2.70 4.85 -7.83
N LEU A 154 3.63 5.65 -8.34
CA LEU A 154 4.46 6.57 -7.52
C LEU A 154 3.84 7.96 -7.38
N ASP A 155 2.63 8.15 -7.87
CA ASP A 155 1.83 9.36 -7.65
C ASP A 155 0.66 9.03 -6.71
N TYR A 156 0.83 9.33 -5.43
CA TYR A 156 -0.14 8.97 -4.39
C TYR A 156 -1.44 9.77 -4.46
N ASP A 157 -1.47 10.85 -5.24
CA ASP A 157 -2.69 11.57 -5.59
C ASP A 157 -3.48 10.83 -6.70
N VAL A 158 -2.81 9.94 -7.43
CA VAL A 158 -3.36 9.16 -8.54
C VAL A 158 -3.77 7.77 -8.09
N ILE A 159 -2.86 7.02 -7.49
CA ILE A 159 -3.08 5.64 -7.01
C ILE A 159 -2.85 5.60 -5.50
N PRO A 160 -3.86 5.18 -4.71
CA PRO A 160 -3.69 4.98 -3.28
C PRO A 160 -2.58 3.99 -2.97
N VAL A 161 -1.81 4.24 -1.94
CA VAL A 161 -0.69 3.38 -1.56
C VAL A 161 -1.08 2.13 -0.79
N THR A 162 -2.32 2.05 -0.28
CA THR A 162 -2.76 0.91 0.54
C THR A 162 -2.52 -0.43 -0.14
N ALA A 163 -2.10 -1.43 0.61
CA ALA A 163 -2.01 -2.81 0.14
C ALA A 163 -3.39 -3.45 -0.02
N ALA A 164 -4.35 -3.07 0.82
CA ALA A 164 -5.72 -3.56 0.75
C ALA A 164 -6.37 -3.20 -0.60
N ASN A 165 -7.32 -4.04 -1.01
CA ASN A 165 -8.06 -3.90 -2.28
C ASN A 165 -7.18 -3.93 -3.54
N ARG A 166 -6.09 -4.71 -3.50
CA ARG A 166 -5.23 -5.01 -4.64
C ARG A 166 -5.17 -6.50 -4.90
N LEU A 167 -5.54 -6.92 -6.11
CA LEU A 167 -5.30 -8.27 -6.60
C LEU A 167 -3.98 -8.28 -7.37
N ILE A 168 -3.02 -9.09 -6.95
CA ILE A 168 -1.63 -9.05 -7.44
C ILE A 168 -1.21 -10.46 -7.85
N ARG A 169 -0.54 -10.63 -8.98
CA ARG A 169 0.10 -11.91 -9.31
C ARG A 169 1.11 -12.28 -8.23
N ARG A 170 0.86 -13.40 -7.53
CA ARG A 170 1.71 -13.86 -6.42
C ARG A 170 3.16 -14.06 -6.85
N GLU A 171 3.38 -14.59 -8.06
CA GLU A 171 4.74 -14.79 -8.59
C GLU A 171 5.54 -13.49 -8.64
N LEU A 172 4.89 -12.35 -8.95
CA LEU A 172 5.56 -11.04 -8.97
C LEU A 172 6.17 -10.71 -7.61
N LEU A 173 5.45 -10.97 -6.52
CA LEU A 173 5.93 -10.70 -5.16
C LEU A 173 7.05 -11.66 -4.75
N VAL A 174 6.85 -12.96 -4.96
CA VAL A 174 7.79 -13.99 -4.51
C VAL A 174 9.11 -13.94 -5.29
N LYS A 175 9.03 -13.81 -6.62
CA LYS A 175 10.20 -13.79 -7.51
C LYS A 175 11.11 -12.58 -7.29
N ASN A 176 10.52 -11.44 -6.89
CA ASN A 176 11.25 -10.20 -6.73
C ASN A 176 11.47 -9.83 -5.25
N ASP A 177 11.20 -10.74 -4.31
CA ASP A 177 11.35 -10.53 -2.87
C ASP A 177 10.61 -9.28 -2.35
N LEU A 178 9.39 -9.04 -2.87
CA LEU A 178 8.60 -7.86 -2.58
C LEU A 178 7.76 -8.04 -1.31
N PHE A 179 8.43 -8.17 -0.18
CA PHE A 179 7.80 -8.23 1.14
C PHE A 179 7.66 -6.85 1.78
N PHE A 180 6.72 -6.74 2.72
CA PHE A 180 6.53 -5.52 3.50
C PHE A 180 7.71 -5.32 4.45
N LYS A 181 8.17 -4.08 4.59
CA LYS A 181 9.26 -3.74 5.54
C LYS A 181 8.73 -3.85 6.96
N GLU A 182 9.28 -4.78 7.73
CA GLU A 182 8.90 -4.97 9.13
C GLU A 182 9.47 -3.86 10.01
N GLY A 183 8.76 -3.55 11.10
CA GLY A 183 9.20 -2.58 12.11
C GLY A 183 8.95 -1.12 11.76
N ILE A 184 8.35 -0.78 10.63
CA ILE A 184 7.96 0.59 10.27
C ILE A 184 6.45 0.74 10.21
N ILE A 185 5.97 1.96 10.37
CA ILE A 185 4.63 2.40 9.94
C ILE A 185 4.72 2.94 8.51
N HIS A 186 3.60 3.09 7.82
CA HIS A 186 3.56 3.43 6.39
C HIS A 186 4.26 2.38 5.51
N GLU A 187 4.18 1.13 5.90
CA GLU A 187 4.73 -0.03 5.18
C GLU A 187 4.20 -0.12 3.76
N ASP A 188 2.97 0.35 3.52
CA ASP A 188 2.34 0.40 2.20
C ASP A 188 3.07 1.36 1.25
N ASN A 189 3.52 2.52 1.76
CA ASN A 189 4.33 3.47 1.00
C ASN A 189 5.67 2.84 0.60
N TYR A 190 6.31 2.18 1.57
CA TYR A 190 7.56 1.48 1.34
C TYR A 190 7.40 0.39 0.28
N TRP A 191 6.42 -0.48 0.49
CA TRP A 191 6.13 -1.61 -0.40
C TRP A 191 5.76 -1.15 -1.82
N THR A 192 4.89 -0.13 -1.96
CA THR A 192 4.45 0.39 -3.25
C THR A 192 5.62 0.95 -4.08
N PHE A 193 6.63 1.59 -3.45
CA PHE A 193 7.81 2.07 -4.16
C PHE A 193 8.58 0.93 -4.86
N PHE A 194 8.76 -0.19 -4.19
CA PHE A 194 9.45 -1.34 -4.76
C PHE A 194 8.55 -2.11 -5.73
N LEU A 195 7.28 -2.31 -5.41
CA LEU A 195 6.31 -2.96 -6.29
C LEU A 195 6.21 -2.25 -7.66
N ALA A 196 6.17 -0.92 -7.67
CA ALA A 196 6.08 -0.10 -8.88
C ALA A 196 7.24 -0.33 -9.88
N LYS A 197 8.34 -0.93 -9.47
CA LYS A 197 9.47 -1.27 -10.36
C LYS A 197 9.22 -2.52 -11.18
N HIS A 198 8.29 -3.36 -10.76
CA HIS A 198 8.08 -4.70 -11.31
C HIS A 198 6.73 -4.88 -12.00
N VAL A 199 5.72 -4.06 -11.69
CA VAL A 199 4.42 -4.08 -12.36
C VAL A 199 4.58 -3.54 -13.79
N GLU A 200 4.19 -4.35 -14.77
CA GLU A 200 4.24 -3.98 -16.19
C GLU A 200 2.86 -3.60 -16.72
N ARG A 201 1.81 -4.25 -16.20
CA ARG A 201 0.41 -4.02 -16.58
C ARG A 201 -0.46 -3.86 -15.35
N MET A 202 -1.25 -2.80 -15.32
CA MET A 202 -2.16 -2.49 -14.22
C MET A 202 -3.56 -2.25 -14.75
N ALA A 203 -4.56 -2.88 -14.12
CA ALA A 203 -5.97 -2.61 -14.38
C ALA A 203 -6.60 -1.86 -13.20
N ILE A 204 -7.61 -1.04 -13.49
CA ILE A 204 -8.31 -0.21 -12.50
C ILE A 204 -9.78 -0.55 -12.54
N CYS A 205 -10.28 -1.15 -11.48
CA CYS A 205 -11.70 -1.45 -11.29
C CYS A 205 -12.41 -0.23 -10.72
N LYS A 206 -13.31 0.38 -11.50
CA LYS A 206 -14.10 1.53 -11.08
C LYS A 206 -15.30 1.12 -10.19
N GLU A 207 -15.67 -0.17 -10.19
CA GLU A 207 -16.71 -0.68 -9.31
C GLU A 207 -16.22 -0.68 -7.86
N LYS A 208 -17.08 -0.25 -6.92
CA LYS A 208 -16.79 -0.24 -5.48
C LYS A 208 -16.88 -1.66 -4.94
N VAL A 209 -15.78 -2.39 -5.01
CA VAL A 209 -15.69 -3.79 -4.63
C VAL A 209 -15.27 -4.00 -3.18
N TYR A 210 -14.77 -2.97 -2.53
CA TYR A 210 -14.24 -2.96 -1.16
C TYR A 210 -15.00 -1.95 -0.31
N TYR A 211 -15.36 -2.32 0.90
CA TYR A 211 -15.97 -1.43 1.89
C TYR A 211 -14.98 -1.13 3.00
N TYR A 212 -14.45 0.10 2.97
CA TYR A 212 -13.53 0.61 3.99
C TYR A 212 -14.32 1.19 5.17
N ARG A 213 -14.15 0.63 6.35
CA ARG A 213 -14.83 1.02 7.57
C ARG A 213 -14.04 2.09 8.33
N SER A 214 -14.72 3.16 8.76
CA SER A 214 -14.15 4.13 9.70
C SER A 214 -14.20 3.56 11.12
N THR A 215 -13.10 3.03 11.63
CA THR A 215 -13.04 2.45 12.97
C THR A 215 -12.50 3.43 14.01
N PRO A 216 -13.14 3.56 15.19
CA PRO A 216 -12.57 4.31 16.31
C PRO A 216 -11.26 3.62 16.76
N GLY A 217 -10.14 4.32 16.66
CA GLY A 217 -8.85 3.78 17.08
C GLY A 217 -7.95 3.27 15.97
N SER A 218 -8.33 3.50 14.71
CA SER A 218 -7.47 3.25 13.54
C SER A 218 -6.04 3.75 13.79
N ILE A 219 -5.06 2.98 13.34
CA ILE A 219 -3.62 3.31 13.43
C ILE A 219 -3.33 4.69 12.86
N THR A 220 -4.07 5.10 11.84
CA THR A 220 -3.95 6.41 11.19
C THR A 220 -4.31 7.60 12.07
N ASN A 221 -5.03 7.38 13.18
CA ASN A 221 -5.50 8.44 14.08
C ASN A 221 -4.54 8.72 15.26
N LYS A 222 -3.48 7.91 15.44
CA LYS A 222 -2.52 8.06 16.57
C LYS A 222 -1.13 8.41 16.05
N ILE A 223 -0.80 9.71 16.06
CA ILE A 223 0.54 10.15 15.70
C ILE A 223 1.54 9.72 16.79
N ASN A 224 2.49 8.87 16.42
CA ASN A 224 3.67 8.57 17.23
C ASN A 224 4.91 9.14 16.54
N VAL A 225 5.38 10.27 17.04
CA VAL A 225 6.48 11.05 16.44
C VAL A 225 7.75 10.23 16.24
N GLU A 226 8.09 9.34 17.16
CA GLU A 226 9.29 8.50 17.07
C GLU A 226 9.16 7.48 15.94
N LYS A 227 8.02 6.78 15.87
CA LYS A 227 7.74 5.82 14.78
C LYS A 227 7.66 6.51 13.42
N GLU A 228 7.01 7.69 13.35
CA GLU A 228 6.93 8.50 12.12
C GLU A 228 8.33 8.89 11.65
N THR A 229 9.15 9.44 12.56
CA THR A 229 10.52 9.84 12.25
C THR A 229 11.35 8.68 11.74
N PHE A 230 11.27 7.52 12.41
CA PHE A 230 11.97 6.32 12.01
C PHE A 230 11.51 5.80 10.63
N ALA A 231 10.20 5.78 10.37
CA ALA A 231 9.64 5.34 9.10
C ALA A 231 10.07 6.24 7.93
N PHE A 232 9.96 7.57 8.08
CA PHE A 232 10.39 8.51 7.05
C PHE A 232 11.91 8.42 6.80
N HIS A 233 12.71 8.28 7.86
CA HIS A 233 14.15 8.11 7.72
C HIS A 233 14.48 6.87 6.88
N THR A 234 13.93 5.73 7.29
CA THR A 234 14.11 4.45 6.60
C THR A 234 13.68 4.53 5.13
N MET A 235 12.48 5.07 4.85
CA MET A 235 11.98 5.18 3.48
C MET A 235 12.88 6.08 2.61
N ILE A 236 13.26 7.26 3.10
CA ILE A 236 14.04 8.22 2.31
C ILE A 236 15.43 7.66 1.99
N GLU A 237 16.11 7.05 2.96
CA GLU A 237 17.42 6.43 2.73
C GLU A 237 17.34 5.26 1.75
N ASP A 238 16.44 4.32 2.01
CA ASP A 238 16.28 3.14 1.17
C ASP A 238 15.85 3.52 -0.26
N PHE A 239 14.90 4.44 -0.41
CA PHE A 239 14.47 4.88 -1.73
C PHE A 239 15.59 5.60 -2.50
N CYS A 240 16.33 6.50 -1.84
CA CYS A 240 17.48 7.16 -2.45
C CYS A 240 18.55 6.16 -2.91
N SER A 241 18.80 5.11 -2.15
CA SER A 241 19.78 4.08 -2.52
C SER A 241 19.33 3.20 -3.68
N HIS A 242 18.01 3.08 -3.90
CA HIS A 242 17.39 2.22 -4.90
C HIS A 242 16.81 2.97 -6.12
N ILE A 243 17.11 4.26 -6.31
CA ILE A 243 16.71 4.97 -7.54
C ILE A 243 17.40 4.31 -8.74
N ASP A 244 16.61 3.81 -9.69
CA ASP A 244 17.08 3.32 -10.98
C ASP A 244 16.91 4.35 -12.09
N SER A 245 17.37 4.04 -13.30
CA SER A 245 17.30 4.95 -14.45
C SER A 245 15.91 5.06 -15.07
N PHE A 246 15.05 4.02 -14.87
CA PHE A 246 13.74 3.94 -15.49
C PHE A 246 12.72 4.75 -14.68
N GLU A 247 12.12 5.74 -15.30
CA GLU A 247 11.21 6.71 -14.64
C GLU A 247 11.83 7.34 -13.38
N LYS A 248 13.09 7.73 -13.50
CA LYS A 248 13.90 8.29 -12.42
C LYS A 248 13.25 9.49 -11.75
N ASN A 249 12.59 10.34 -12.53
CA ASN A 249 11.96 11.55 -12.00
C ASN A 249 10.74 11.23 -11.12
N ALA A 250 9.93 10.23 -11.47
CA ALA A 250 8.81 9.79 -10.63
C ALA A 250 9.30 9.29 -9.27
N GLN A 251 10.41 8.53 -9.24
CA GLN A 251 11.03 8.07 -8.00
C GLN A 251 11.54 9.23 -7.14
N LYS A 252 12.19 10.22 -7.73
CA LYS A 252 12.66 11.42 -7.03
C LYS A 252 11.51 12.28 -6.51
N ARG A 253 10.41 12.37 -7.28
CA ARG A 253 9.21 13.10 -6.88
C ARG A 253 8.66 12.56 -5.57
N ILE A 254 8.47 11.25 -5.45
CA ILE A 254 7.92 10.67 -4.22
C ILE A 254 8.85 10.86 -3.03
N ILE A 255 10.17 10.71 -3.22
CA ILE A 255 11.15 10.97 -2.16
C ILE A 255 11.10 12.44 -1.72
N PHE A 256 10.93 13.36 -2.67
CA PHE A 256 10.79 14.78 -2.36
C PHE A 256 9.51 15.08 -1.59
N CYS A 257 8.38 14.45 -1.96
CA CYS A 257 7.14 14.56 -1.20
C CYS A 257 7.28 14.03 0.25
N LEU A 258 7.93 12.89 0.43
CA LEU A 258 8.24 12.34 1.76
C LEU A 258 9.14 13.30 2.57
N LEU A 259 10.17 13.89 1.96
CA LEU A 259 11.02 14.89 2.60
C LEU A 259 10.23 16.13 3.04
N LEU A 260 9.33 16.63 2.19
CA LEU A 260 8.48 17.77 2.53
C LEU A 260 7.56 17.45 3.71
N GLY A 261 6.95 16.27 3.70
CA GLY A 261 6.11 15.78 4.80
C GLY A 261 6.89 15.65 6.10
N ALA A 262 7.99 14.92 6.07
CA ALA A 262 8.84 14.66 7.23
C ALA A 262 9.40 15.94 7.88
N ILE A 263 9.88 16.87 7.07
CA ILE A 263 10.46 18.13 7.58
C ILE A 263 9.35 19.14 7.94
N GLY A 264 8.24 19.12 7.18
CA GLY A 264 7.10 20.03 7.42
C GLY A 264 6.33 19.71 8.68
N SER A 265 6.25 18.44 9.07
CA SER A 265 5.61 17.98 10.31
C SER A 265 6.36 18.41 11.59
N GLY A 266 7.62 18.85 11.46
CA GLY A 266 8.45 19.22 12.61
C GLY A 266 8.97 18.04 13.43
N TYR A 267 8.88 16.83 12.91
CA TYR A 267 9.38 15.61 13.58
C TYR A 267 10.91 15.65 13.77
N TYR A 268 11.63 16.22 12.82
CA TYR A 268 13.09 16.34 12.87
C TYR A 268 13.53 17.61 13.58
N LYS A 269 13.85 17.48 14.86
CA LYS A 269 14.36 18.60 15.69
C LYS A 269 15.86 18.82 15.50
N ASP A 270 16.62 17.76 15.23
CA ASP A 270 18.04 17.86 14.99
C ASP A 270 18.33 18.30 13.55
N ASN A 271 19.20 19.31 13.42
CA ASN A 271 19.66 19.82 12.14
C ASN A 271 20.55 18.81 11.38
N ALA A 272 21.30 17.96 12.08
CA ALA A 272 22.18 16.97 11.46
C ALA A 272 21.37 15.89 10.74
N ASP A 273 20.38 15.28 11.40
CA ASP A 273 19.49 14.28 10.83
C ASP A 273 18.71 14.83 9.64
N ARG A 274 18.17 16.05 9.83
CA ARG A 274 17.46 16.77 8.78
C ARG A 274 18.33 17.00 7.55
N MET A 275 19.57 17.45 7.73
CA MET A 275 20.51 17.67 6.64
C MET A 275 20.97 16.37 6.00
N HIS A 276 21.08 15.29 6.77
CA HIS A 276 21.38 13.97 6.24
C HIS A 276 20.32 13.54 5.22
N LEU A 277 19.03 13.56 5.57
CA LEU A 277 17.94 13.17 4.66
C LEU A 277 17.86 14.06 3.41
N ILE A 278 18.03 15.37 3.56
CA ILE A 278 18.09 16.29 2.41
C ILE A 278 19.24 15.90 1.48
N ASN A 279 20.39 15.54 2.02
CA ASN A 279 21.56 15.15 1.24
C ASN A 279 21.37 13.79 0.54
N CYS A 280 20.58 12.88 1.07
CA CYS A 280 20.24 11.62 0.39
C CYS A 280 19.65 11.89 -1.01
N LEU A 281 18.65 12.74 -1.11
CA LEU A 281 18.08 13.12 -2.41
C LEU A 281 19.02 14.07 -3.18
N ARG A 282 19.59 15.08 -2.51
CA ARG A 282 20.47 16.07 -3.14
C ARG A 282 21.65 15.45 -3.88
N ASN A 283 22.22 14.37 -3.35
CA ASN A 283 23.33 13.66 -3.98
C ASN A 283 22.92 12.91 -5.27
N ARG A 284 21.62 12.70 -5.47
CA ARG A 284 21.05 12.07 -6.67
C ARG A 284 20.59 13.10 -7.72
N GLU A 285 20.77 14.41 -7.46
CA GLU A 285 20.24 15.50 -8.27
C GLU A 285 21.27 16.18 -9.18
N THR A 286 20.77 16.82 -10.25
CA THR A 286 21.54 17.75 -11.08
C THR A 286 21.95 18.97 -10.27
N PHE A 287 22.93 19.74 -10.76
CA PHE A 287 23.42 20.94 -10.07
C PHE A 287 22.31 21.96 -9.78
N ILE A 288 21.41 22.21 -10.75
CA ILE A 288 20.29 23.15 -10.60
C ILE A 288 19.33 22.65 -9.51
N ASN A 289 18.93 21.37 -9.58
CA ASN A 289 18.01 20.80 -8.59
C ASN A 289 18.61 20.78 -7.18
N ARG A 290 19.92 20.62 -7.03
CA ARG A 290 20.63 20.76 -5.73
C ARG A 290 20.48 22.14 -5.15
N ILE A 291 20.53 23.18 -5.99
CA ILE A 291 20.31 24.56 -5.56
C ILE A 291 18.85 24.75 -5.13
N LEU A 292 17.90 24.30 -5.93
CA LEU A 292 16.46 24.39 -5.62
C LEU A 292 16.12 23.71 -4.29
N LEU A 293 16.57 22.47 -4.08
CA LEU A 293 16.40 21.75 -2.82
C LEU A 293 17.00 22.54 -1.65
N SER A 294 18.21 23.06 -1.79
CA SER A 294 18.86 23.82 -0.74
C SER A 294 18.10 25.11 -0.39
N LEU A 295 17.49 25.77 -1.38
CA LEU A 295 16.66 26.96 -1.17
C LEU A 295 15.36 26.57 -0.43
N ILE A 296 14.62 25.55 -0.87
CA ILE A 296 13.35 25.11 -0.27
C ILE A 296 13.51 24.88 1.24
N PHE A 297 14.59 24.21 1.65
CA PHE A 297 14.80 23.84 3.05
C PHE A 297 15.45 24.95 3.91
N ARG A 298 15.99 26.01 3.29
CA ARG A 298 16.50 27.21 3.99
C ARG A 298 15.47 28.33 4.13
N MET A 299 14.49 28.37 3.24
CA MET A 299 13.50 29.45 3.21
C MET A 299 12.45 29.30 4.30
N LYS A 300 12.28 30.36 5.10
CA LYS A 300 11.23 30.43 6.15
C LYS A 300 9.92 31.07 5.68
N GLY A 301 9.87 31.66 4.48
CA GLY A 301 8.71 32.36 3.94
C GLY A 301 7.82 31.46 3.08
N SER A 302 6.50 31.59 3.18
CA SER A 302 5.54 30.68 2.55
C SER A 302 5.43 30.83 1.02
N PHE A 303 5.32 32.06 0.51
CA PHE A 303 5.01 32.30 -0.93
C PHE A 303 6.16 31.94 -1.88
N LEU A 304 7.36 32.41 -1.60
CA LEU A 304 8.52 32.13 -2.48
C LEU A 304 8.94 30.67 -2.37
N ARG A 305 8.87 30.08 -1.18
CA ARG A 305 9.10 28.64 -0.95
C ARG A 305 8.12 27.80 -1.78
N ALA A 306 6.84 28.13 -1.80
CA ALA A 306 5.83 27.43 -2.59
C ALA A 306 6.14 27.50 -4.10
N LYS A 307 6.58 28.66 -4.62
CA LYS A 307 6.98 28.80 -6.01
C LYS A 307 8.17 27.88 -6.38
N VAL A 308 9.18 27.79 -5.50
CA VAL A 308 10.36 26.92 -5.74
C VAL A 308 9.98 25.46 -5.66
N ILE A 309 9.10 25.07 -4.71
CA ILE A 309 8.54 23.72 -4.62
C ILE A 309 7.82 23.36 -5.92
N ASN A 310 6.91 24.22 -6.40
CA ASN A 310 6.16 24.00 -7.63
C ASN A 310 7.09 23.88 -8.85
N LEU A 311 8.15 24.68 -8.91
CA LEU A 311 9.15 24.58 -9.99
C LEU A 311 9.83 23.20 -9.98
N LEU A 312 10.29 22.72 -8.83
CA LEU A 312 10.94 21.42 -8.71
C LEU A 312 9.97 20.26 -8.99
N MET A 313 8.70 20.39 -8.57
CA MET A 313 7.66 19.41 -8.90
C MET A 313 7.44 19.31 -10.42
N LYS A 314 7.39 20.42 -11.14
CA LYS A 314 7.29 20.43 -12.61
C LYS A 314 8.48 19.75 -13.29
N VAL A 315 9.70 19.95 -12.78
CA VAL A 315 10.88 19.22 -13.27
C VAL A 315 10.70 17.70 -13.08
N TYR A 316 10.19 17.26 -11.92
CA TYR A 316 9.96 15.84 -11.67
C TYR A 316 8.80 15.26 -12.47
N GLN A 317 7.84 16.08 -12.89
CA GLN A 317 6.75 15.70 -13.79
C GLN A 317 7.16 15.67 -15.26
N GLY A 318 8.36 16.18 -15.58
CA GLY A 318 8.85 16.28 -16.95
C GLY A 318 8.25 17.45 -17.75
N GLU A 319 7.61 18.40 -17.07
CA GLU A 319 7.03 19.59 -17.71
C GLU A 319 8.09 20.66 -18.05
N ILE A 320 9.24 20.60 -17.36
CA ILE A 320 10.38 21.51 -17.56
C ILE A 320 11.66 20.66 -17.56
N VAL A 321 12.55 20.90 -18.53
CA VAL A 321 13.85 20.23 -18.65
C VAL A 321 14.95 20.99 -17.91
#